data_372714ae60b0fade923cb5a763c5951b
#
_entry.id   372714ae60b0fade923cb5a763c5951b
#
_cell.length_a   1.000
_cell.length_b   1.000
_cell.length_c   1.000
_cell.angle_alpha   90.00
_cell.angle_beta   90.00
_cell.angle_gamma   90.00
#
_symmetry.space_group_name_H-M   'P 1'
#
loop_
_entity.id
_entity.type
_entity.pdbx_description
1 polymer ?
#
loop_
_entity_poly.entity_id
_entity_poly.type
_entity_poly.pdbx_seq_one_letter_code
_entity_poly.pdbx_strand_id
1 'polypeptide(L)'
;CVQEECVLLNSLVDRIVVEAPGDHPLFGKDPLLVMAEPYALWALQSKPRAFEFVHHPNIVRADDIRPYFLRKVRILNAAHTALVTKARRRGYETVLQAMEDHELSDWLERLVMDEIVPTLQDRVEDAAGFAQATFMRFRNPFLAHKVSDILKNHDAKVRIRLVPTREEFRARFHRAPNRLNEVLRENGIE
;
A
#
# COMPACT_ATOMS: atom_id res chain seq x y z
N CYS A 1 -26.70 1.18 -26.06
CA CYS A 1 -25.43 0.46 -25.97
C CYS A 1 -24.65 0.93 -24.73
N VAL A 2 -23.97 0.05 -23.98
CA VAL A 2 -23.26 0.42 -22.73
C VAL A 2 -22.32 1.63 -22.94
N GLN A 3 -21.63 1.70 -24.06
CA GLN A 3 -20.72 2.80 -24.38
C GLN A 3 -21.41 4.16 -24.57
N GLU A 4 -22.66 4.19 -24.92
CA GLU A 4 -23.44 5.41 -25.16
C GLU A 4 -24.23 5.86 -23.93
N GLU A 5 -24.64 4.91 -23.10
CA GLU A 5 -25.53 5.13 -21.94
C GLU A 5 -24.82 5.12 -20.61
N CYS A 6 -23.61 4.52 -20.53
CA CYS A 6 -22.83 4.40 -19.31
C CYS A 6 -21.55 5.24 -19.35
N VAL A 7 -21.23 5.87 -18.23
CA VAL A 7 -19.93 6.52 -18.01
C VAL A 7 -19.09 5.64 -17.10
N LEU A 8 -18.05 5.03 -17.68
CA LEU A 8 -17.10 4.19 -16.92
C LEU A 8 -15.96 5.06 -16.38
N LEU A 9 -15.77 5.06 -15.08
CA LEU A 9 -14.75 5.83 -14.38
C LEU A 9 -13.65 4.89 -13.86
N ASN A 10 -12.39 5.29 -14.02
CA ASN A 10 -11.32 4.67 -13.26
C ASN A 10 -11.46 5.06 -11.79
N SER A 11 -11.17 4.13 -10.89
CA SER A 11 -11.24 4.39 -9.47
C SER A 11 -10.13 3.69 -8.70
N LEU A 12 -9.80 4.24 -7.53
CA LEU A 12 -8.87 3.65 -6.57
C LEU A 12 -9.45 3.77 -5.17
N VAL A 13 -9.48 2.67 -4.43
CA VAL A 13 -9.78 2.66 -2.99
C VAL A 13 -8.49 2.40 -2.21
N ASP A 14 -8.25 3.18 -1.16
CA ASP A 14 -7.16 2.98 -0.21
C ASP A 14 -7.72 2.94 1.21
N ARG A 15 -7.73 1.77 1.81
CA ARG A 15 -8.07 1.48 3.19
C ARG A 15 -7.51 0.12 3.58
N ILE A 16 -6.87 0.01 4.74
CA ILE A 16 -6.48 -1.28 5.29
C ILE A 16 -7.71 -1.91 5.95
N VAL A 17 -8.00 -3.13 5.53
CA VAL A 17 -9.12 -3.93 6.03
C VAL A 17 -8.59 -5.32 6.37
N VAL A 18 -8.97 -5.82 7.54
CA VAL A 18 -8.57 -7.13 8.05
C VAL A 18 -9.79 -7.93 8.51
N GLU A 19 -9.62 -9.23 8.68
CA GLU A 19 -10.63 -10.10 9.28
C GLU A 19 -10.98 -9.64 10.69
N ALA A 20 -12.25 -9.70 11.06
CA ALA A 20 -12.67 -9.39 12.40
C ALA A 20 -12.19 -10.47 13.40
N PRO A 21 -11.80 -10.08 14.63
CA PRO A 21 -11.40 -11.05 15.66
C PRO A 21 -12.57 -11.94 16.08
N GLY A 22 -12.25 -13.18 16.45
CA GLY A 22 -13.26 -14.19 16.79
C GLY A 22 -14.09 -13.87 18.05
N ASP A 23 -13.61 -12.99 18.90
CA ASP A 23 -14.30 -12.49 20.10
C ASP A 23 -15.22 -11.28 19.85
N HIS A 24 -15.26 -10.77 18.61
CA HIS A 24 -16.14 -9.65 18.26
C HIS A 24 -17.62 -10.04 18.43
N PRO A 25 -18.50 -9.21 19.05
CA PRO A 25 -19.91 -9.55 19.32
C PRO A 25 -20.75 -9.96 18.12
N LEU A 26 -20.36 -9.52 16.91
CA LEU A 26 -21.01 -9.85 15.63
C LEU A 26 -20.30 -10.99 14.87
N PHE A 27 -19.20 -11.52 15.41
CA PHE A 27 -18.49 -12.63 14.76
C PHE A 27 -19.42 -13.84 14.62
N GLY A 28 -19.46 -14.42 13.41
CA GLY A 28 -20.38 -15.54 13.10
C GLY A 28 -21.85 -15.14 12.87
N LYS A 29 -22.25 -13.90 13.18
CA LYS A 29 -23.61 -13.38 12.90
C LYS A 29 -23.65 -12.57 11.61
N ASP A 30 -22.59 -11.84 11.30
CA ASP A 30 -22.44 -11.06 10.08
C ASP A 30 -21.30 -11.66 9.22
N PRO A 31 -21.62 -12.30 8.08
CA PRO A 31 -20.62 -12.93 7.21
C PRO A 31 -19.74 -11.91 6.48
N LEU A 32 -20.10 -10.61 6.50
CA LEU A 32 -19.34 -9.52 5.88
C LEU A 32 -18.57 -8.70 6.90
N LEU A 33 -18.55 -9.15 8.16
CA LEU A 33 -17.85 -8.44 9.24
C LEU A 33 -16.36 -8.35 8.97
N VAL A 34 -15.84 -7.12 8.95
CA VAL A 34 -14.43 -6.81 8.82
C VAL A 34 -14.03 -5.70 9.78
N MET A 35 -12.76 -5.66 10.15
CA MET A 35 -12.17 -4.51 10.84
C MET A 35 -11.45 -3.64 9.82
N ALA A 36 -11.62 -2.33 9.94
CA ALA A 36 -11.00 -1.36 9.04
C ALA A 36 -10.38 -0.21 9.81
N GLU A 37 -9.28 0.32 9.29
CA GLU A 37 -8.68 1.54 9.83
C GLU A 37 -9.60 2.78 9.66
N PRO A 38 -9.40 3.84 10.46
CA PRO A 38 -10.13 5.10 10.28
C PRO A 38 -9.85 5.78 8.94
N TYR A 39 -8.61 5.68 8.44
CA TYR A 39 -8.25 6.25 7.14
C TYR A 39 -9.04 5.57 6.01
N ALA A 40 -9.57 6.38 5.11
CA ALA A 40 -10.20 5.92 3.89
C ALA A 40 -10.00 6.93 2.77
N LEU A 41 -9.76 6.44 1.57
CA LEU A 41 -9.73 7.25 0.34
C LEU A 41 -10.44 6.48 -0.78
N TRP A 42 -11.32 7.16 -1.47
CA TRP A 42 -11.85 6.72 -2.74
C TRP A 42 -11.57 7.78 -3.80
N ALA A 43 -10.56 7.56 -4.63
CA ALA A 43 -10.25 8.43 -5.77
C ALA A 43 -11.05 7.98 -6.99
N LEU A 44 -11.78 8.90 -7.59
CA LEU A 44 -12.60 8.71 -8.78
C LEU A 44 -12.11 9.63 -9.90
N GLN A 45 -11.94 9.06 -11.09
CA GLN A 45 -11.61 9.87 -12.25
C GLN A 45 -12.81 10.73 -12.64
N SER A 46 -12.59 12.04 -12.83
CA SER A 46 -13.57 12.93 -13.43
C SER A 46 -13.67 12.67 -14.94
N LYS A 47 -14.88 12.63 -15.47
CA LYS A 47 -15.14 12.57 -16.91
C LYS A 47 -16.33 13.45 -17.28
N PRO A 48 -16.40 13.97 -18.51
CA PRO A 48 -17.61 14.63 -19.01
C PRO A 48 -18.82 13.70 -18.87
N ARG A 49 -19.98 14.27 -18.53
CA ARG A 49 -21.24 13.56 -18.28
C ARG A 49 -21.29 12.69 -17.01
N ALA A 50 -20.19 12.54 -16.26
CA ALA A 50 -20.25 11.90 -14.96
C ALA A 50 -20.92 12.84 -13.96
N PHE A 51 -22.03 12.41 -13.35
CA PHE A 51 -22.67 13.19 -12.29
C PHE A 51 -22.09 12.82 -10.91
N GLU A 52 -22.18 13.74 -9.99
CA GLU A 52 -21.84 13.50 -8.60
C GLU A 52 -22.98 12.78 -7.89
N PHE A 53 -22.75 11.52 -7.51
CA PHE A 53 -23.75 10.70 -6.84
C PHE A 53 -23.56 10.67 -5.32
N VAL A 54 -22.39 11.11 -4.83
CA VAL A 54 -22.07 11.12 -3.41
C VAL A 54 -21.04 12.19 -3.08
N HIS A 55 -21.24 12.89 -1.97
CA HIS A 55 -20.28 13.82 -1.38
C HIS A 55 -19.78 13.27 -0.04
N HIS A 56 -18.48 13.08 0.09
CA HIS A 56 -17.84 12.62 1.32
C HIS A 56 -16.39 13.13 1.35
N PRO A 57 -15.86 13.57 2.49
CA PRO A 57 -14.47 14.08 2.57
C PRO A 57 -13.39 13.09 2.13
N ASN A 58 -13.67 11.79 2.21
CA ASN A 58 -12.74 10.75 1.77
C ASN A 58 -12.91 10.37 0.28
N ILE A 59 -13.80 11.03 -0.45
CA ILE A 59 -13.98 10.83 -1.89
C ILE A 59 -13.36 12.00 -2.63
N VAL A 60 -12.34 11.70 -3.42
CA VAL A 60 -11.62 12.68 -4.23
C VAL A 60 -11.96 12.47 -5.70
N ARG A 61 -12.34 13.54 -6.38
CA ARG A 61 -12.49 13.55 -7.83
C ARG A 61 -11.31 14.26 -8.46
N ALA A 62 -10.69 13.63 -9.44
CA ALA A 62 -9.54 14.17 -10.15
C ALA A 62 -9.58 13.75 -11.63
N ASP A 63 -9.09 14.61 -12.51
CA ASP A 63 -8.97 14.30 -13.93
C ASP A 63 -7.97 13.16 -14.17
N ASP A 64 -6.94 13.10 -13.34
CA ASP A 64 -5.94 12.05 -13.33
C ASP A 64 -5.81 11.42 -11.92
N ILE A 65 -6.15 10.14 -11.81
CA ILE A 65 -6.00 9.36 -10.56
C ILE A 65 -4.69 8.60 -10.47
N ARG A 66 -3.80 8.69 -11.47
CA ARG A 66 -2.50 7.99 -11.46
C ARG A 66 -1.62 8.36 -10.25
N PRO A 67 -1.55 9.61 -9.78
CA PRO A 67 -0.79 9.94 -8.57
C PRO A 67 -1.27 9.18 -7.33
N TYR A 68 -2.58 9.03 -7.16
CA TYR A 68 -3.17 8.26 -6.05
C TYR A 68 -2.85 6.76 -6.17
N PHE A 69 -2.89 6.22 -7.39
CA PHE A 69 -2.50 4.85 -7.67
C PHE A 69 -1.01 4.63 -7.35
N LEU A 70 -0.14 5.51 -7.84
CA LEU A 70 1.30 5.42 -7.63
C LEU A 70 1.66 5.44 -6.14
N ARG A 71 1.17 6.42 -5.37
CA ARG A 71 1.48 6.48 -3.93
C ARG A 71 1.00 5.24 -3.18
N LYS A 72 -0.20 4.73 -3.49
CA LYS A 72 -0.69 3.51 -2.87
C LYS A 72 0.16 2.30 -3.21
N VAL A 73 0.38 2.04 -4.51
CA VAL A 73 1.06 0.82 -4.96
C VAL A 73 2.55 0.86 -4.62
N ARG A 74 3.20 2.00 -4.86
CA ARG A 74 4.65 2.13 -4.77
C ARG A 74 5.14 2.49 -3.34
N ILE A 75 4.31 3.10 -2.50
CA ILE A 75 4.66 3.38 -1.10
C ILE A 75 3.99 2.36 -0.18
N LEU A 76 2.67 2.43 0.00
CA LEU A 76 1.98 1.60 0.99
C LEU A 76 2.11 0.10 0.69
N ASN A 77 1.71 -0.32 -0.52
CA ASN A 77 1.73 -1.74 -0.86
C ASN A 77 3.16 -2.29 -1.01
N ALA A 78 4.10 -1.48 -1.50
CA ALA A 78 5.52 -1.86 -1.58
C ALA A 78 6.14 -2.00 -0.19
N ALA A 79 5.88 -1.06 0.73
CA ALA A 79 6.31 -1.14 2.12
C ALA A 79 5.78 -2.40 2.81
N HIS A 80 4.49 -2.72 2.67
CA HIS A 80 3.93 -3.99 3.17
C HIS A 80 4.67 -5.21 2.61
N THR A 81 4.90 -5.23 1.29
CA THR A 81 5.56 -6.37 0.62
C THR A 81 7.00 -6.54 1.10
N ALA A 82 7.73 -5.45 1.26
CA ALA A 82 9.10 -5.47 1.78
C ALA A 82 9.14 -5.91 3.26
N LEU A 83 8.25 -5.34 4.09
CA LEU A 83 8.16 -5.65 5.51
C LEU A 83 7.91 -7.15 5.73
N VAL A 84 6.90 -7.73 5.06
CA VAL A 84 6.55 -9.13 5.29
C VAL A 84 7.60 -10.12 4.75
N THR A 85 8.42 -9.72 3.78
CA THR A 85 9.59 -10.51 3.36
C THR A 85 10.54 -10.75 4.53
N LYS A 86 10.81 -9.71 5.32
CA LYS A 86 11.68 -9.78 6.50
C LYS A 86 10.97 -10.37 7.72
N ALA A 87 9.72 -9.94 7.96
CA ALA A 87 8.92 -10.33 9.11
C ALA A 87 8.73 -11.85 9.20
N ARG A 88 8.43 -12.52 8.08
CA ARG A 88 8.28 -13.99 8.05
C ARG A 88 9.52 -14.76 8.48
N ARG A 89 10.73 -14.21 8.18
CA ARG A 89 12.00 -14.85 8.55
C ARG A 89 12.31 -14.69 10.03
N ARG A 90 11.78 -13.61 10.65
CA ARG A 90 11.93 -13.34 12.08
C ARG A 90 10.79 -13.96 12.92
N GLY A 91 9.81 -14.61 12.27
CA GLY A 91 8.69 -15.27 12.95
C GLY A 91 7.59 -14.33 13.44
N TYR A 92 7.53 -13.08 12.95
CA TYR A 92 6.45 -12.16 13.30
C TYR A 92 5.14 -12.56 12.63
N GLU A 93 4.06 -12.53 13.40
CA GLU A 93 2.73 -12.91 12.93
C GLU A 93 1.93 -11.71 12.39
N THR A 94 2.21 -10.50 12.91
CA THR A 94 1.49 -9.28 12.53
C THR A 94 2.43 -8.17 12.06
N VAL A 95 1.86 -7.26 11.27
CA VAL A 95 2.56 -6.03 10.85
C VAL A 95 2.98 -5.19 12.05
N LEU A 96 2.14 -5.10 13.08
CA LEU A 96 2.44 -4.35 14.30
C LEU A 96 3.70 -4.91 14.99
N GLN A 97 3.76 -6.22 15.24
CA GLN A 97 4.96 -6.85 15.83
C GLN A 97 6.23 -6.56 15.03
N ALA A 98 6.14 -6.62 13.71
CA ALA A 98 7.26 -6.30 12.83
C ALA A 98 7.67 -4.81 12.92
N MET A 99 6.73 -3.89 13.16
CA MET A 99 7.00 -2.46 13.32
C MET A 99 7.46 -2.08 14.75
N GLU A 100 7.23 -2.93 15.75
CA GLU A 100 7.75 -2.80 17.12
C GLU A 100 9.22 -3.23 17.21
N ASP A 101 9.71 -4.05 16.28
CA ASP A 101 11.13 -4.31 16.11
C ASP A 101 11.82 -3.06 15.53
N HIS A 102 12.59 -2.35 16.37
CA HIS A 102 13.25 -1.10 16.00
C HIS A 102 14.19 -1.26 14.79
N GLU A 103 14.95 -2.36 14.72
CA GLU A 103 15.87 -2.61 13.61
C GLU A 103 15.10 -2.77 12.28
N LEU A 104 14.01 -3.54 12.30
CA LEU A 104 13.20 -3.79 11.11
C LEU A 104 12.40 -2.57 10.71
N SER A 105 11.86 -1.84 11.67
CA SER A 105 11.15 -0.57 11.46
C SER A 105 12.06 0.49 10.83
N ASP A 106 13.25 0.71 11.40
CA ASP A 106 14.25 1.64 10.85
C ASP A 106 14.71 1.23 9.45
N TRP A 107 14.91 -0.06 9.24
CA TRP A 107 15.26 -0.59 7.92
C TRP A 107 14.17 -0.29 6.89
N LEU A 108 12.89 -0.51 7.24
CA LEU A 108 11.75 -0.23 6.36
C LEU A 108 11.62 1.26 6.07
N GLU A 109 11.75 2.11 7.09
CA GLU A 109 11.68 3.56 6.93
C GLU A 109 12.76 4.06 5.96
N ARG A 110 14.00 3.59 6.11
CA ARG A 110 15.10 3.92 5.19
C ARG A 110 14.87 3.36 3.77
N LEU A 111 14.33 2.15 3.64
CA LEU A 111 13.95 1.62 2.33
C LEU A 111 12.97 2.57 1.62
N VAL A 112 11.93 2.98 2.33
CA VAL A 112 10.87 3.80 1.74
C VAL A 112 11.34 5.22 1.48
N MET A 113 11.98 5.86 2.47
CA MET A 113 12.37 7.27 2.37
C MET A 113 13.56 7.51 1.45
N ASP A 114 14.55 6.59 1.43
CA ASP A 114 15.79 6.78 0.67
C ASP A 114 15.74 6.18 -0.74
N GLU A 115 14.90 5.15 -0.96
CA GLU A 115 14.92 4.40 -2.22
C GLU A 115 13.57 4.38 -2.97
N ILE A 116 12.43 4.53 -2.30
CA ILE A 116 11.11 4.56 -2.95
C ILE A 116 10.64 6.00 -3.20
N VAL A 117 10.52 6.79 -2.15
CA VAL A 117 10.00 8.17 -2.21
C VAL A 117 10.71 9.01 -3.26
N PRO A 118 12.07 9.00 -3.37
CA PRO A 118 12.77 9.81 -4.37
C PRO A 118 12.40 9.49 -5.82
N THR A 119 11.91 8.27 -6.10
CA THR A 119 11.46 7.90 -7.46
C THR A 119 10.10 8.50 -7.83
N LEU A 120 9.37 9.05 -6.86
CA LEU A 120 7.98 9.49 -7.02
C LEU A 120 7.77 11.00 -6.89
N GLN A 121 8.78 11.75 -6.44
CA GLN A 121 8.66 13.17 -6.04
C GLN A 121 8.08 14.10 -7.13
N ASP A 122 8.28 13.77 -8.39
CA ASP A 122 7.78 14.53 -9.54
C ASP A 122 6.38 14.12 -10.00
N ARG A 123 5.84 13.03 -9.45
CA ARG A 123 4.56 12.43 -9.88
C ARG A 123 3.54 12.28 -8.75
N VAL A 124 3.98 12.40 -7.52
CA VAL A 124 3.14 12.23 -6.32
C VAL A 124 3.38 13.41 -5.40
N GLU A 125 2.34 14.21 -5.21
CA GLU A 125 2.36 15.29 -4.23
C GLU A 125 2.55 14.73 -2.82
N ASP A 126 3.43 15.33 -2.05
CA ASP A 126 3.77 14.93 -0.68
C ASP A 126 3.98 13.41 -0.48
N ALA A 127 4.79 12.81 -1.36
CA ALA A 127 5.13 11.39 -1.27
C ALA A 127 5.76 11.02 0.09
N ALA A 128 6.56 11.93 0.67
CA ALA A 128 7.19 11.73 1.97
C ALA A 128 6.16 11.74 3.12
N GLY A 129 5.23 12.70 3.14
CA GLY A 129 4.17 12.74 4.14
C GLY A 129 3.25 11.52 4.04
N PHE A 130 2.92 11.05 2.83
CA PHE A 130 2.18 9.81 2.64
C PHE A 130 2.94 8.58 3.17
N ALA A 131 4.26 8.54 3.03
CA ALA A 131 5.09 7.47 3.60
C ALA A 131 5.06 7.49 5.13
N GLN A 132 5.20 8.66 5.76
CA GLN A 132 5.09 8.82 7.21
C GLN A 132 3.72 8.38 7.73
N ALA A 133 2.64 8.81 7.08
CA ALA A 133 1.30 8.38 7.39
C ALA A 133 1.14 6.84 7.25
N THR A 134 1.80 6.23 6.26
CA THR A 134 1.81 4.77 6.07
C THR A 134 2.45 4.06 7.25
N PHE A 135 3.58 4.54 7.78
CA PHE A 135 4.21 3.94 8.96
C PHE A 135 3.32 4.04 10.21
N MET A 136 2.62 5.15 10.38
CA MET A 136 1.64 5.28 11.46
C MET A 136 0.46 4.30 11.32
N ARG A 137 -0.01 4.08 10.10
CA ARG A 137 -1.06 3.09 9.81
C ARG A 137 -0.59 1.66 10.10
N PHE A 138 0.67 1.31 9.86
CA PHE A 138 1.25 0.01 10.18
C PHE A 138 1.39 -0.23 11.69
N ARG A 139 1.57 0.84 12.46
CA ARG A 139 1.62 0.80 13.94
C ARG A 139 0.24 0.86 14.61
N ASN A 140 -0.86 0.74 13.85
CA ASN A 140 -2.20 0.75 14.41
C ASN A 140 -2.47 -0.51 15.25
N PRO A 141 -2.61 -0.40 16.58
CA PRO A 141 -2.77 -1.56 17.47
C PRO A 141 -4.16 -2.20 17.37
N PHE A 142 -5.13 -1.53 16.75
CA PHE A 142 -6.49 -2.03 16.61
C PHE A 142 -6.69 -2.91 15.36
N LEU A 143 -5.65 -3.09 14.53
CA LEU A 143 -5.72 -3.92 13.34
C LEU A 143 -4.75 -5.10 13.45
N ALA A 144 -5.28 -6.28 13.65
CA ALA A 144 -4.50 -7.52 13.60
C ALA A 144 -4.15 -7.89 12.16
N HIS A 145 -3.34 -7.04 11.49
CA HIS A 145 -2.96 -7.25 10.10
C HIS A 145 -1.93 -8.37 9.99
N LYS A 146 -2.38 -9.57 9.64
CA LYS A 146 -1.56 -10.79 9.62
C LYS A 146 -0.55 -10.77 8.49
N VAL A 147 0.69 -11.11 8.80
CA VAL A 147 1.79 -11.29 7.82
C VAL A 147 1.40 -12.35 6.78
N SER A 148 0.75 -13.44 7.20
CA SER A 148 0.28 -14.52 6.33
C SER A 148 -0.70 -14.05 5.24
N ASP A 149 -1.58 -13.09 5.54
CA ASP A 149 -2.53 -12.56 4.55
C ASP A 149 -1.85 -11.70 3.50
N ILE A 150 -0.85 -10.94 3.91
CA ILE A 150 -0.06 -10.13 2.97
C ILE A 150 0.83 -11.03 2.09
N LEU A 151 1.29 -12.16 2.60
CA LEU A 151 2.13 -13.12 1.86
C LEU A 151 1.36 -13.88 0.76
N LYS A 152 0.03 -13.88 0.74
CA LYS A 152 -0.74 -14.48 -0.35
C LYS A 152 -0.32 -13.87 -1.69
N ASN A 153 0.05 -14.71 -2.68
CA ASN A 153 0.56 -14.28 -3.99
C ASN A 153 1.82 -13.37 -3.91
N HIS A 154 2.72 -13.65 -2.97
CA HIS A 154 3.85 -12.78 -2.63
C HIS A 154 4.75 -12.50 -3.82
N ASP A 155 5.14 -13.51 -4.61
CA ASP A 155 6.04 -13.35 -5.75
C ASP A 155 5.51 -12.37 -6.79
N ALA A 156 4.22 -12.45 -7.11
CA ALA A 156 3.57 -11.50 -8.01
C ALA A 156 3.59 -10.07 -7.44
N LYS A 157 3.33 -9.94 -6.13
CA LYS A 157 3.38 -8.63 -5.45
C LYS A 157 4.78 -8.03 -5.47
N VAL A 158 5.82 -8.82 -5.22
CA VAL A 158 7.22 -8.38 -5.29
C VAL A 158 7.54 -7.84 -6.68
N ARG A 159 7.20 -8.60 -7.72
CA ARG A 159 7.44 -8.21 -9.12
C ARG A 159 6.72 -6.93 -9.52
N ILE A 160 5.45 -6.78 -9.14
CA ILE A 160 4.64 -5.63 -9.54
C ILE A 160 4.96 -4.37 -8.71
N ARG A 161 5.32 -4.52 -7.42
CA ARG A 161 5.44 -3.41 -6.49
C ARG A 161 6.86 -2.91 -6.28
N LEU A 162 7.86 -3.82 -6.33
CA LEU A 162 9.25 -3.51 -6.00
C LEU A 162 10.16 -3.42 -7.23
N VAL A 163 10.02 -4.33 -8.20
CA VAL A 163 10.88 -4.34 -9.39
C VAL A 163 10.80 -3.03 -10.17
N PRO A 164 9.61 -2.46 -10.48
CA PRO A 164 9.55 -1.20 -11.20
C PRO A 164 10.21 -0.04 -10.43
N THR A 165 10.15 -0.06 -9.08
CA THR A 165 10.83 0.95 -8.26
C THR A 165 12.34 0.84 -8.36
N ARG A 166 12.89 -0.39 -8.33
CA ARG A 166 14.32 -0.63 -8.52
C ARG A 166 14.80 -0.09 -9.87
N GLU A 167 14.08 -0.40 -10.93
CA GLU A 167 14.47 0.03 -12.28
C GLU A 167 14.43 1.56 -12.43
N GLU A 168 13.38 2.19 -11.92
CA GLU A 168 13.29 3.65 -11.90
C GLU A 168 14.38 4.30 -11.06
N PHE A 169 14.71 3.73 -9.90
CA PHE A 169 15.79 4.22 -9.06
C PHE A 169 17.12 4.17 -9.78
N ARG A 170 17.44 3.03 -10.44
CA ARG A 170 18.67 2.86 -11.24
C ARG A 170 18.74 3.86 -12.38
N ALA A 171 17.66 4.00 -13.13
CA ALA A 171 17.59 4.93 -14.26
C ALA A 171 17.78 6.39 -13.83
N ARG A 172 17.20 6.77 -12.69
CA ARG A 172 17.21 8.16 -12.23
C ARG A 172 18.48 8.56 -11.49
N PHE A 173 19.03 7.67 -10.67
CA PHE A 173 20.14 8.00 -9.78
C PHE A 173 21.48 7.38 -10.19
N HIS A 174 21.52 6.60 -11.28
CA HIS A 174 22.72 5.92 -11.81
C HIS A 174 23.49 5.11 -10.75
N ARG A 175 22.77 4.59 -9.73
CA ARG A 175 23.32 3.73 -8.68
C ARG A 175 22.30 2.66 -8.28
N ALA A 176 22.80 1.62 -7.63
CA ALA A 176 21.94 0.53 -7.17
C ALA A 176 21.21 0.89 -5.85
N PRO A 177 19.91 0.61 -5.70
CA PRO A 177 19.21 0.70 -4.43
C PRO A 177 19.54 -0.52 -3.57
N ASN A 178 20.18 -0.30 -2.42
CA ASN A 178 20.73 -1.40 -1.62
C ASN A 178 19.66 -2.27 -0.97
N ARG A 179 18.66 -1.63 -0.32
CA ARG A 179 17.60 -2.31 0.42
C ARG A 179 16.56 -2.95 -0.51
N LEU A 180 16.22 -2.29 -1.63
CA LEU A 180 15.38 -2.90 -2.65
C LEU A 180 16.03 -4.15 -3.24
N ASN A 181 17.33 -4.09 -3.57
CA ASN A 181 18.05 -5.25 -4.08
C ASN A 181 18.15 -6.37 -3.04
N GLU A 182 18.28 -6.04 -1.76
CA GLU A 182 18.26 -7.01 -0.67
C GLU A 182 16.93 -7.77 -0.64
N VAL A 183 15.79 -7.05 -0.61
CA VAL A 183 14.46 -7.68 -0.63
C VAL A 183 14.23 -8.52 -1.89
N LEU A 184 14.65 -8.03 -3.04
CA LEU A 184 14.48 -8.73 -4.31
C LEU A 184 15.28 -10.04 -4.34
N ARG A 185 16.54 -10.03 -3.90
CA ARG A 185 17.37 -11.23 -3.76
C ARG A 185 16.78 -12.25 -2.79
N GLU A 186 16.22 -11.79 -1.67
CA GLU A 186 15.53 -12.65 -0.70
C GLU A 186 14.29 -13.35 -1.29
N ASN A 187 13.76 -12.84 -2.39
CA ASN A 187 12.65 -13.42 -3.15
C ASN A 187 13.11 -14.04 -4.49
N GLY A 188 14.42 -14.32 -4.66
CA GLY A 188 14.95 -14.99 -5.85
C GLY A 188 14.92 -14.13 -7.12
N ILE A 189 14.94 -12.79 -6.99
CA ILE A 189 14.96 -11.85 -8.10
C ILE A 189 16.29 -11.11 -8.09
N GLU A 190 17.09 -11.31 -9.14
CA GLU A 190 18.40 -10.67 -9.35
C GLU A 190 18.29 -9.26 -9.97
#